data_dbd6a1dd9e7819cb47e4a5c2f6cb6a17
#
_entry.id   dbd6a1dd9e7819cb47e4a5c2f6cb6a17
#
_cell.length_a   1.000
_cell.length_b   1.000
_cell.length_c   1.000
_cell.angle_alpha   90.00
_cell.angle_beta   90.00
_cell.angle_gamma   90.00
#
_symmetry.space_group_name_H-M   'P 1'
#
loop_
_entity.id
_entity.type
_entity.pdbx_description
1 polymer ?
#
loop_
_entity_poly.entity_id
_entity_poly.type
_entity_poly.pdbx_seq_one_letter_code
_entity_poly.pdbx_strand_id
1 'polypeptide(L)'
;KFKAVDFEIVKNYGMFVVLGVIIGTIFAASLKTKSLILFFSIIIFILAIYLLLLKEKEHAVIKHIKLHFKIILGFIVGFISAPMGIGGAIMNVPVLKYFGYSINKAIGSAAAIGFFIALFGAIGFLLTGSYLNANLPLSVGFLNVPAFLIFIPITTLMARVGAKTVHKIQKNKVSKFFGIFLLIISIKFLYEYFQI
;
A
#
# COMPACT_ATOMS: atom_id res chain seq x y z
N LYS A 1 -20.01 -3.47 -16.95
CA LYS A 1 -19.45 -4.60 -16.13
C LYS A 1 -18.01 -4.75 -16.53
N PHE A 2 -17.13 -4.10 -15.81
CA PHE A 2 -15.72 -3.97 -16.19
C PHE A 2 -14.98 -5.24 -15.82
N LYS A 3 -14.46 -5.97 -16.81
CA LYS A 3 -13.44 -7.03 -16.61
C LYS A 3 -12.09 -6.36 -16.31
N ALA A 4 -12.07 -5.51 -15.26
CA ALA A 4 -10.88 -4.74 -14.90
C ALA A 4 -9.92 -5.50 -13.98
N VAL A 5 -10.36 -6.61 -13.40
CA VAL A 5 -9.55 -7.46 -12.52
C VAL A 5 -9.07 -8.66 -13.32
N ASP A 6 -7.78 -8.89 -13.31
CA ASP A 6 -7.15 -10.09 -13.81
C ASP A 6 -6.90 -11.06 -12.64
N PHE A 7 -7.77 -12.05 -12.51
CA PHE A 7 -7.72 -12.98 -11.38
C PHE A 7 -6.49 -13.89 -11.41
N GLU A 8 -5.91 -14.14 -12.57
CA GLU A 8 -4.70 -14.94 -12.68
C GLU A 8 -3.53 -14.23 -12.01
N ILE A 9 -3.37 -12.92 -12.28
CA ILE A 9 -2.30 -12.15 -11.64
C ILE A 9 -2.57 -11.94 -10.14
N VAL A 10 -3.83 -11.75 -9.76
CA VAL A 10 -4.19 -11.64 -8.33
C VAL A 10 -3.81 -12.92 -7.60
N LYS A 11 -4.02 -14.09 -8.19
CA LYS A 11 -3.62 -15.37 -7.60
C LYS A 11 -2.10 -15.55 -7.61
N ASN A 12 -1.45 -15.41 -8.76
CA ASN A 12 -0.03 -15.77 -8.93
C ASN A 12 0.93 -14.75 -8.33
N TYR A 13 0.63 -13.46 -8.42
CA TYR A 13 1.45 -12.39 -7.83
C TYR A 13 0.95 -12.00 -6.43
N GLY A 14 -0.38 -11.88 -6.25
CA GLY A 14 -1.00 -11.47 -4.99
C GLY A 14 -0.68 -12.42 -3.83
N MET A 15 -0.50 -13.72 -4.07
CA MET A 15 -0.09 -14.67 -3.04
C MET A 15 1.28 -14.30 -2.43
N PHE A 16 2.24 -13.89 -3.25
CA PHE A 16 3.56 -13.45 -2.76
C PHE A 16 3.48 -12.11 -2.04
N VAL A 17 2.58 -11.23 -2.47
CA VAL A 17 2.28 -9.98 -1.76
C VAL A 17 1.73 -10.29 -0.36
N VAL A 18 0.78 -11.22 -0.23
CA VAL A 18 0.23 -11.64 1.08
C VAL A 18 1.31 -12.22 1.99
N LEU A 19 2.20 -13.07 1.47
CA LEU A 19 3.32 -13.58 2.26
C LEU A 19 4.23 -12.44 2.75
N GLY A 20 4.50 -11.45 1.90
CA GLY A 20 5.22 -10.24 2.28
C GLY A 20 4.50 -9.45 3.38
N VAL A 21 3.17 -9.32 3.30
CA VAL A 21 2.35 -8.63 4.31
C VAL A 21 2.46 -9.30 5.67
N ILE A 22 2.33 -10.62 5.73
CA ILE A 22 2.41 -11.37 7.00
C ILE A 22 3.78 -11.13 7.67
N ILE A 23 4.86 -11.26 6.91
CA ILE A 23 6.21 -11.02 7.45
C ILE A 23 6.41 -9.54 7.78
N GLY A 24 5.87 -8.63 6.96
CA GLY A 24 5.92 -7.19 7.18
C GLY A 24 5.18 -6.74 8.46
N THR A 25 4.07 -7.37 8.81
CA THR A 25 3.35 -7.08 10.07
C THR A 25 4.14 -7.55 11.29
N ILE A 26 4.76 -8.73 11.23
CA ILE A 26 5.62 -9.24 12.30
C ILE A 26 6.84 -8.32 12.48
N PHE A 27 7.48 -7.94 11.37
CA PHE A 27 8.60 -7.00 11.39
C PHE A 27 8.22 -5.65 11.99
N ALA A 28 7.10 -5.05 11.56
CA ALA A 28 6.61 -3.78 12.08
C ALA A 28 6.32 -3.85 13.58
N ALA A 29 5.69 -4.94 14.03
CA ALA A 29 5.37 -5.16 15.43
C ALA A 29 6.61 -5.34 16.33
N SER A 30 7.73 -5.82 15.77
CA SER A 30 8.99 -6.02 16.49
C SER A 30 9.84 -4.74 16.59
N LEU A 31 9.54 -3.72 15.79
CA LEU A 31 10.29 -2.46 15.80
C LEU A 31 9.87 -1.56 16.96
N LYS A 32 10.85 -0.87 17.54
CA LYS A 32 10.59 0.27 18.44
C LYS A 32 9.94 1.41 17.64
N THR A 33 9.07 2.18 18.27
CA THR A 33 8.33 3.30 17.66
C THR A 33 9.26 4.23 16.86
N LYS A 34 10.40 4.60 17.43
CA LYS A 34 11.39 5.46 16.76
C LYS A 34 11.92 4.86 15.44
N SER A 35 12.25 3.56 15.44
CA SER A 35 12.72 2.86 14.22
C SER A 35 11.62 2.72 13.19
N LEU A 36 10.38 2.51 13.63
CA LEU A 36 9.22 2.42 12.75
C LEU A 36 8.93 3.76 12.06
N ILE A 37 9.01 4.87 12.79
CA ILE A 37 8.85 6.23 12.25
C ILE A 37 9.91 6.52 11.19
N LEU A 38 11.18 6.17 11.46
CA LEU A 38 12.26 6.36 10.50
C LEU A 38 12.06 5.52 9.23
N PHE A 39 11.75 4.23 9.39
CA PHE A 39 11.46 3.33 8.29
C PHE A 39 10.31 3.85 7.41
N PHE A 40 9.22 4.29 8.04
CA PHE A 40 8.05 4.86 7.39
C PHE A 40 8.39 6.15 6.63
N SER A 41 9.13 7.07 7.26
CA SER A 41 9.50 8.35 6.63
C SER A 41 10.38 8.15 5.41
N ILE A 42 11.37 7.26 5.46
CA ILE A 42 12.26 6.97 4.32
C ILE A 42 11.47 6.40 3.15
N ILE A 43 10.61 5.41 3.39
CA ILE A 43 9.84 4.78 2.31
C ILE A 43 8.84 5.75 1.68
N ILE A 44 8.12 6.54 2.50
CA ILE A 44 7.22 7.57 1.98
C ILE A 44 7.99 8.60 1.18
N PHE A 45 9.19 9.01 1.62
CA PHE A 45 10.04 9.94 0.87
C PHE A 45 10.41 9.40 -0.52
N ILE A 46 10.87 8.14 -0.58
CA ILE A 46 11.19 7.48 -1.85
C ILE A 46 9.96 7.41 -2.77
N LEU A 47 8.78 7.05 -2.22
CA LEU A 47 7.54 7.01 -2.98
C LEU A 47 7.10 8.40 -3.46
N ALA A 48 7.28 9.43 -2.64
CA ALA A 48 6.98 10.80 -3.01
C ALA A 48 7.84 11.25 -4.22
N ILE A 49 9.15 11.03 -4.14
CA ILE A 49 10.08 11.33 -5.25
C ILE A 49 9.70 10.52 -6.50
N TYR A 50 9.43 9.22 -6.35
CA TYR A 50 8.99 8.37 -7.45
C TYR A 50 7.75 8.94 -8.15
N LEU A 51 6.71 9.33 -7.40
CA LEU A 51 5.47 9.88 -7.96
C LEU A 51 5.65 11.27 -8.60
N LEU A 52 6.57 12.08 -8.06
CA LEU A 52 6.90 13.41 -8.65
C LEU A 52 7.66 13.29 -9.95
N LEU A 53 8.55 12.30 -10.06
CA LEU A 53 9.39 12.06 -11.24
C LEU A 53 8.71 11.17 -12.28
N LEU A 54 7.60 10.50 -11.93
CA LEU A 54 6.91 9.56 -12.81
C LEU A 54 6.37 10.29 -14.06
N LYS A 55 6.97 10.03 -15.20
CA LYS A 55 6.41 10.38 -16.51
C LYS A 55 5.67 9.16 -17.06
N GLU A 56 4.38 9.30 -17.34
CA GLU A 56 3.61 8.20 -17.96
C GLU A 56 4.20 7.89 -19.35
N LYS A 57 4.76 6.70 -19.50
CA LYS A 57 5.06 6.11 -20.81
C LYS A 57 3.90 5.20 -21.19
N GLU A 58 3.24 5.50 -22.32
CA GLU A 58 1.99 4.81 -22.74
C GLU A 58 2.19 3.42 -23.33
N HIS A 59 3.39 2.92 -23.55
CA HIS A 59 3.59 1.65 -24.21
C HIS A 59 3.93 0.53 -23.26
N ALA A 60 2.89 -0.20 -22.85
CA ALA A 60 3.04 -1.45 -22.11
C ALA A 60 2.99 -2.64 -23.09
N VAL A 61 4.13 -3.20 -23.40
CA VAL A 61 4.22 -4.53 -24.03
C VAL A 61 4.21 -5.54 -22.89
N ILE A 62 3.27 -6.50 -22.94
CA ILE A 62 3.21 -7.59 -21.94
C ILE A 62 4.54 -8.34 -22.02
N LYS A 63 5.35 -8.17 -20.98
CA LYS A 63 6.62 -8.90 -20.85
C LYS A 63 6.35 -10.22 -20.16
N HIS A 64 6.86 -11.31 -20.73
CA HIS A 64 6.97 -12.56 -20.01
C HIS A 64 7.96 -12.40 -18.85
N ILE A 65 7.46 -11.97 -17.69
CA ILE A 65 8.28 -11.76 -16.51
C ILE A 65 8.50 -13.11 -15.86
N LYS A 66 9.78 -13.45 -15.66
CA LYS A 66 10.18 -14.67 -14.97
C LYS A 66 9.51 -14.74 -13.59
N LEU A 67 9.09 -15.94 -13.19
CA LEU A 67 8.40 -16.17 -11.93
C LEU A 67 9.16 -15.60 -10.72
N HIS A 68 10.48 -15.71 -10.72
CA HIS A 68 11.33 -15.18 -9.63
C HIS A 68 11.15 -13.67 -9.41
N PHE A 69 11.01 -12.88 -10.49
CA PHE A 69 10.77 -11.45 -10.39
C PHE A 69 9.38 -11.14 -9.79
N LYS A 70 8.36 -11.95 -10.15
CA LYS A 70 7.02 -11.81 -9.57
C LYS A 70 7.05 -12.11 -8.06
N ILE A 71 7.79 -13.14 -7.67
CA ILE A 71 7.95 -13.53 -6.26
C ILE A 71 8.63 -12.40 -5.47
N ILE A 72 9.81 -11.95 -5.93
CA ILE A 72 10.60 -10.94 -5.23
C ILE A 72 9.84 -9.62 -5.13
N LEU A 73 9.30 -9.12 -6.24
CA LEU A 73 8.57 -7.86 -6.25
C LEU A 73 7.27 -7.95 -5.44
N GLY A 74 6.54 -9.07 -5.53
CA GLY A 74 5.34 -9.28 -4.74
C GLY A 74 5.64 -9.27 -3.24
N PHE A 75 6.67 -10.00 -2.83
CA PHE A 75 7.11 -10.04 -1.44
C PHE A 75 7.54 -8.66 -0.92
N ILE A 76 8.38 -7.94 -1.68
CA ILE A 76 8.84 -6.58 -1.30
C ILE A 76 7.66 -5.63 -1.18
N VAL A 77 6.73 -5.63 -2.15
CA VAL A 77 5.55 -4.79 -2.11
C VAL A 77 4.68 -5.09 -0.90
N GLY A 78 4.44 -6.36 -0.60
CA GLY A 78 3.66 -6.77 0.57
C GLY A 78 4.34 -6.39 1.89
N PHE A 79 5.63 -6.67 1.99
CA PHE A 79 6.45 -6.37 3.17
C PHE A 79 6.46 -4.87 3.51
N ILE A 80 6.58 -4.02 2.50
CA ILE A 80 6.58 -2.57 2.67
C ILE A 80 5.17 -2.04 2.92
N SER A 81 4.16 -2.59 2.23
CA SER A 81 2.77 -2.10 2.32
C SER A 81 2.15 -2.31 3.70
N ALA A 82 2.54 -3.37 4.42
CA ALA A 82 2.00 -3.69 5.73
C ALA A 82 2.33 -2.62 6.79
N PRO A 83 3.60 -2.28 7.06
CA PRO A 83 3.95 -1.23 8.00
C PRO A 83 3.39 0.15 7.63
N MET A 84 3.24 0.41 6.33
CA MET A 84 2.79 1.71 5.83
C MET A 84 1.28 1.91 5.89
N GLY A 85 0.49 0.83 6.04
CA GLY A 85 -0.97 0.91 5.98
C GLY A 85 -1.50 1.45 4.64
N ILE A 86 -0.65 1.54 3.62
CA ILE A 86 -1.01 2.01 2.30
C ILE A 86 -1.53 0.81 1.52
N GLY A 87 -2.81 0.75 1.25
CA GLY A 87 -3.52 -0.39 0.63
C GLY A 87 -2.99 -0.90 -0.71
N GLY A 88 -1.67 -1.00 -0.85
CA GLY A 88 -0.95 -1.64 -1.94
C GLY A 88 -1.14 -1.06 -3.34
N ALA A 89 -2.17 -0.28 -3.60
CA ALA A 89 -2.45 0.22 -4.95
C ALA A 89 -1.33 1.10 -5.49
N ILE A 90 -0.73 1.94 -4.65
CA ILE A 90 0.35 2.86 -5.04
C ILE A 90 1.57 2.10 -5.55
N MET A 91 1.91 0.97 -4.95
CA MET A 91 3.06 0.16 -5.35
C MET A 91 2.68 -0.88 -6.40
N ASN A 92 1.50 -1.49 -6.30
CA ASN A 92 1.08 -2.55 -7.22
C ASN A 92 0.76 -2.01 -8.63
N VAL A 93 0.15 -0.83 -8.77
CA VAL A 93 -0.16 -0.27 -10.09
C VAL A 93 1.10 -0.08 -10.95
N PRO A 94 2.18 0.56 -10.49
CA PRO A 94 3.42 0.65 -11.23
C PRO A 94 4.04 -0.71 -11.57
N VAL A 95 4.03 -1.65 -10.63
CA VAL A 95 4.58 -3.00 -10.84
C VAL A 95 3.78 -3.76 -11.90
N LEU A 96 2.44 -3.69 -11.87
CA LEU A 96 1.59 -4.33 -12.87
C LEU A 96 1.72 -3.65 -14.24
N LYS A 97 1.92 -2.32 -14.28
CA LYS A 97 2.28 -1.62 -15.54
C LYS A 97 3.64 -2.09 -16.07
N TYR A 98 4.62 -2.25 -15.20
CA TYR A 98 5.92 -2.81 -15.58
C TYR A 98 5.80 -4.23 -16.14
N PHE A 99 4.85 -5.03 -15.63
CA PHE A 99 4.49 -6.34 -16.17
C PHE A 99 3.76 -6.27 -17.51
N GLY A 100 3.42 -5.07 -18.00
CA GLY A 100 2.78 -4.85 -19.28
C GLY A 100 1.26 -4.89 -19.26
N TYR A 101 0.65 -4.83 -18.09
CA TYR A 101 -0.82 -4.73 -17.99
C TYR A 101 -1.30 -3.34 -18.39
N SER A 102 -2.44 -3.28 -19.09
CA SER A 102 -3.10 -2.00 -19.37
C SER A 102 -3.47 -1.31 -18.05
N ILE A 103 -3.50 0.03 -18.06
CA ILE A 103 -3.73 0.83 -16.84
C ILE A 103 -5.02 0.43 -16.12
N ASN A 104 -6.09 0.14 -16.86
CA ASN A 104 -7.37 -0.26 -16.27
C ASN A 104 -7.29 -1.63 -15.57
N LYS A 105 -6.61 -2.61 -16.19
CA LYS A 105 -6.36 -3.91 -15.58
C LYS A 105 -5.39 -3.79 -14.39
N ALA A 106 -4.36 -2.95 -14.49
CA ALA A 106 -3.42 -2.71 -13.41
C ALA A 106 -4.13 -2.10 -12.18
N ILE A 107 -4.97 -1.08 -12.37
CA ILE A 107 -5.74 -0.46 -11.27
C ILE A 107 -6.73 -1.46 -10.66
N GLY A 108 -7.51 -2.16 -11.48
CA GLY A 108 -8.48 -3.13 -10.98
C GLY A 108 -7.83 -4.28 -10.21
N SER A 109 -6.76 -4.86 -10.75
CA SER A 109 -6.03 -5.96 -10.09
C SER A 109 -5.29 -5.47 -8.86
N ALA A 110 -4.70 -4.27 -8.87
CA ALA A 110 -4.07 -3.66 -7.70
C ALA A 110 -5.09 -3.40 -6.57
N ALA A 111 -6.31 -3.00 -6.90
CA ALA A 111 -7.36 -2.82 -5.90
C ALA A 111 -7.76 -4.16 -5.25
N ALA A 112 -7.88 -5.24 -6.05
CA ALA A 112 -8.15 -6.57 -5.54
C ALA A 112 -7.01 -7.09 -4.64
N ILE A 113 -5.75 -6.91 -5.06
CA ILE A 113 -4.58 -7.24 -4.24
C ILE A 113 -4.55 -6.40 -2.96
N GLY A 114 -4.90 -5.11 -3.06
CA GLY A 114 -5.01 -4.18 -1.92
C GLY A 114 -6.02 -4.63 -0.87
N PHE A 115 -7.13 -5.25 -1.29
CA PHE A 115 -8.08 -5.85 -0.36
C PHE A 115 -7.43 -6.99 0.44
N PHE A 116 -6.67 -7.88 -0.21
CA PHE A 116 -5.96 -8.94 0.49
C PHE A 116 -4.85 -8.41 1.40
N ILE A 117 -4.12 -7.36 0.98
CA ILE A 117 -3.13 -6.68 1.83
C ILE A 117 -3.80 -6.15 3.11
N ALA A 118 -4.93 -5.47 2.98
CA ALA A 118 -5.66 -4.91 4.11
C ALA A 118 -6.19 -6.00 5.05
N LEU A 119 -6.77 -7.07 4.48
CA LEU A 119 -7.33 -8.19 5.26
C LEU A 119 -6.23 -8.91 6.06
N PHE A 120 -5.18 -9.38 5.39
CA PHE A 120 -4.10 -10.12 6.04
C PHE A 120 -3.23 -9.21 6.92
N GLY A 121 -3.07 -7.94 6.55
CA GLY A 121 -2.42 -6.93 7.38
C GLY A 121 -3.18 -6.68 8.69
N ALA A 122 -4.49 -6.52 8.64
CA ALA A 122 -5.32 -6.36 9.84
C ALA A 122 -5.24 -7.60 10.74
N ILE A 123 -5.36 -8.81 10.18
CA ILE A 123 -5.22 -10.06 10.93
C ILE A 123 -3.81 -10.15 11.54
N GLY A 124 -2.77 -9.82 10.77
CA GLY A 124 -1.39 -9.84 11.24
C GLY A 124 -1.16 -8.89 12.42
N PHE A 125 -1.63 -7.64 12.35
CA PHE A 125 -1.52 -6.69 13.46
C PHE A 125 -2.38 -7.05 14.67
N LEU A 126 -3.52 -7.68 14.46
CA LEU A 126 -4.34 -8.20 15.55
C LEU A 126 -3.62 -9.33 16.29
N LEU A 127 -3.10 -10.31 15.56
CA LEU A 127 -2.42 -11.47 16.14
C LEU A 127 -1.10 -11.08 16.82
N THR A 128 -0.26 -10.28 16.13
CA THR A 128 1.03 -9.84 16.69
C THR A 128 0.84 -8.95 17.92
N GLY A 129 -0.13 -8.04 17.90
CA GLY A 129 -0.44 -7.19 19.04
C GLY A 129 -0.98 -7.97 20.24
N SER A 130 -1.81 -8.99 20.00
CA SER A 130 -2.30 -9.88 21.06
C SER A 130 -1.17 -10.75 21.63
N TYR A 131 -0.29 -11.27 20.78
CA TYR A 131 0.87 -12.07 21.22
C TYR A 131 1.86 -11.25 22.06
N LEU A 132 2.08 -10.00 21.70
CA LEU A 132 2.97 -9.08 22.42
C LEU A 132 2.31 -8.42 23.64
N ASN A 133 1.07 -8.81 23.98
CA ASN A 133 0.29 -8.22 25.07
C ASN A 133 0.23 -6.68 24.99
N ALA A 134 0.00 -6.14 23.78
CA ALA A 134 -0.09 -4.71 23.55
C ALA A 134 -1.36 -4.16 24.21
N ASN A 135 -1.25 -3.72 25.49
CA ASN A 135 -2.34 -3.15 26.26
C ASN A 135 -2.56 -1.68 25.86
N LEU A 136 -3.09 -1.46 24.68
CA LEU A 136 -3.47 -0.14 24.19
C LEU A 136 -4.94 0.16 24.54
N PRO A 137 -5.28 1.38 24.96
CA PRO A 137 -6.66 1.71 25.34
C PRO A 137 -7.60 1.55 24.13
N LEU A 138 -8.75 0.90 24.38
CA LEU A 138 -9.81 0.64 23.38
C LEU A 138 -9.32 -0.10 22.12
N SER A 139 -8.31 -0.95 22.27
CA SER A 139 -7.71 -1.69 21.14
C SER A 139 -7.74 -3.19 21.38
N VAL A 140 -7.80 -3.95 20.28
CA VAL A 140 -7.61 -5.40 20.26
C VAL A 140 -6.32 -5.67 19.48
N GLY A 141 -5.28 -6.14 20.17
CA GLY A 141 -3.93 -6.15 19.63
C GLY A 141 -3.48 -4.73 19.27
N PHE A 142 -3.01 -4.52 18.06
CA PHE A 142 -2.65 -3.19 17.54
C PHE A 142 -3.81 -2.47 16.83
N LEU A 143 -5.02 -3.03 16.81
CA LEU A 143 -6.19 -2.42 16.15
C LEU A 143 -7.00 -1.60 17.14
N ASN A 144 -7.02 -0.28 16.95
CA ASN A 144 -7.88 0.63 17.72
C ASN A 144 -9.33 0.54 17.20
N VAL A 145 -10.23 -0.01 18.03
CA VAL A 145 -11.63 -0.29 17.64
C VAL A 145 -12.42 0.99 17.33
N PRO A 146 -12.40 2.05 18.15
CA PRO A 146 -13.09 3.31 17.83
C PRO A 146 -12.61 3.94 16.52
N ALA A 147 -11.28 3.97 16.30
CA ALA A 147 -10.72 4.49 15.05
C ALA A 147 -11.22 3.68 13.86
N PHE A 148 -11.20 2.34 13.95
CA PHE A 148 -11.69 1.46 12.90
C PHE A 148 -13.16 1.75 12.55
N LEU A 149 -14.03 1.87 13.55
CA LEU A 149 -15.46 2.15 13.34
C LEU A 149 -15.73 3.54 12.71
N ILE A 150 -14.92 4.53 13.03
CA ILE A 150 -15.03 5.86 12.44
C ILE A 150 -14.51 5.89 11.00
N PHE A 151 -13.38 5.23 10.75
CA PHE A 151 -12.73 5.26 9.44
C PHE A 151 -13.49 4.47 8.37
N ILE A 152 -14.16 3.38 8.69
CA ILE A 152 -14.90 2.56 7.71
C ILE A 152 -15.94 3.37 6.92
N PRO A 153 -16.93 4.03 7.56
CA PRO A 153 -17.93 4.78 6.81
C PRO A 153 -17.32 5.95 6.03
N ILE A 154 -16.38 6.67 6.64
CA ILE A 154 -15.73 7.82 6.00
C ILE A 154 -14.97 7.39 4.75
N THR A 155 -14.11 6.36 4.85
CA THR A 155 -13.32 5.88 3.71
C THR A 155 -14.19 5.28 2.62
N THR A 156 -15.28 4.59 2.97
CA THR A 156 -16.22 4.01 1.99
C THR A 156 -16.94 5.10 1.19
N LEU A 157 -17.37 6.17 1.84
CA LEU A 157 -17.97 7.32 1.18
C LEU A 157 -16.96 8.07 0.32
N MET A 158 -15.78 8.37 0.89
CA MET A 158 -14.73 9.12 0.19
C MET A 158 -14.13 8.33 -0.99
N ALA A 159 -14.10 7.01 -0.95
CA ALA A 159 -13.65 6.19 -2.08
C ALA A 159 -14.51 6.43 -3.33
N ARG A 160 -15.83 6.58 -3.19
CA ARG A 160 -16.73 6.89 -4.31
C ARG A 160 -16.49 8.31 -4.86
N VAL A 161 -16.30 9.28 -3.96
CA VAL A 161 -16.00 10.68 -4.34
C VAL A 161 -14.64 10.75 -5.03
N GLY A 162 -13.62 10.13 -4.44
CA GLY A 162 -12.27 10.07 -4.98
C GLY A 162 -12.24 9.43 -6.39
N ALA A 163 -12.90 8.30 -6.57
CA ALA A 163 -12.98 7.64 -7.87
C ALA A 163 -13.60 8.55 -8.94
N LYS A 164 -14.72 9.23 -8.63
CA LYS A 164 -15.35 10.17 -9.56
C LYS A 164 -14.45 11.37 -9.90
N THR A 165 -13.71 11.87 -8.93
CA THR A 165 -12.82 13.02 -9.08
C THR A 165 -11.60 12.70 -9.92
N VAL A 166 -10.97 11.55 -9.67
CA VAL A 166 -9.77 11.10 -10.41
C VAL A 166 -10.06 10.91 -11.90
N HIS A 167 -11.26 10.44 -12.26
CA HIS A 167 -11.65 10.32 -13.67
C HIS A 167 -11.74 11.66 -14.42
N LYS A 168 -11.91 12.79 -13.71
CA LYS A 168 -12.01 14.13 -14.30
C LYS A 168 -10.66 14.87 -14.37
N ILE A 169 -9.64 14.37 -13.67
CA ILE A 169 -8.34 15.05 -13.56
C ILE A 169 -7.30 14.29 -14.38
N GLN A 170 -6.38 15.02 -15.01
CA GLN A 170 -5.26 14.41 -15.70
C GLN A 170 -4.40 13.61 -14.71
N LYS A 171 -4.09 12.37 -15.05
CA LYS A 171 -3.35 11.42 -14.20
C LYS A 171 -2.02 11.98 -13.67
N ASN A 172 -1.28 12.71 -14.53
CA ASN A 172 -0.03 13.35 -14.14
C ASN A 172 -0.20 14.41 -13.03
N LYS A 173 -1.33 15.14 -13.04
CA LYS A 173 -1.64 16.11 -11.97
C LYS A 173 -1.98 15.42 -10.66
N VAL A 174 -2.73 14.31 -10.74
CA VAL A 174 -3.05 13.49 -9.56
C VAL A 174 -1.78 12.92 -8.93
N SER A 175 -0.89 12.32 -9.75
CA SER A 175 0.39 11.77 -9.27
C SER A 175 1.26 12.83 -8.62
N LYS A 176 1.37 14.02 -9.23
CA LYS A 176 2.15 15.13 -8.66
C LYS A 176 1.56 15.64 -7.34
N PHE A 177 0.23 15.85 -7.29
CA PHE A 177 -0.44 16.29 -6.07
C PHE A 177 -0.23 15.30 -4.93
N PHE A 178 -0.38 14.00 -5.22
CA PHE A 178 -0.18 12.95 -4.24
C PHE A 178 1.29 12.83 -3.83
N GLY A 179 2.23 13.00 -4.78
CA GLY A 179 3.67 13.05 -4.48
C GLY A 179 4.04 14.19 -3.53
N ILE A 180 3.50 15.41 -3.75
CA ILE A 180 3.71 16.55 -2.84
C ILE A 180 3.13 16.25 -1.45
N PHE A 181 1.92 15.71 -1.39
CA PHE A 181 1.28 15.33 -0.13
C PHE A 181 2.13 14.32 0.67
N LEU A 182 2.62 13.27 0.01
CA LEU A 182 3.51 12.30 0.65
C LEU A 182 4.84 12.92 1.09
N LEU A 183 5.37 13.87 0.34
CA LEU A 183 6.60 14.57 0.69
C LEU A 183 6.43 15.37 1.98
N ILE A 184 5.33 16.09 2.12
CA ILE A 184 5.00 16.83 3.36
C ILE A 184 4.89 15.88 4.55
N ILE A 185 4.20 14.75 4.38
CA ILE A 185 4.06 13.73 5.43
C ILE A 185 5.42 13.15 5.81
N SER A 186 6.25 12.82 4.83
CA SER A 186 7.59 12.28 5.08
C SER A 186 8.46 13.25 5.89
N ILE A 187 8.46 14.53 5.54
CA ILE A 187 9.20 15.57 6.27
C ILE A 187 8.68 15.69 7.71
N LYS A 188 7.35 15.65 7.91
CA LYS A 188 6.74 15.69 9.25
C LYS A 188 7.21 14.50 10.11
N PHE A 189 7.16 13.28 9.59
CA PHE A 189 7.61 12.09 10.33
C PHE A 189 9.12 12.10 10.58
N LEU A 190 9.91 12.61 9.63
CA LEU A 190 11.34 12.77 9.83
C LEU A 190 11.63 13.78 10.95
N TYR A 191 10.91 14.88 11.02
CA TYR A 191 11.00 15.85 12.10
C TYR A 191 10.63 15.23 13.46
N GLU A 192 9.54 14.47 13.52
CA GLU A 192 9.10 13.74 14.72
C GLU A 192 10.16 12.73 15.20
N TYR A 193 10.84 12.05 14.28
CA TYR A 193 11.96 11.16 14.62
C TYR A 193 13.09 11.84 15.39
N PHE A 194 13.39 13.10 15.08
CA PHE A 194 14.43 13.86 15.79
C PHE A 194 13.97 14.44 17.13
N GLN A 195 12.66 14.48 17.38
CA GLN A 195 12.11 14.96 18.65
C GLN A 195 11.94 13.85 19.71
N ILE A 196 11.84 12.59 19.30
CA ILE A 196 11.78 11.41 20.16
C ILE A 196 13.20 10.88 20.40
#